data_13cd51214850039c2e9c5f8a78085567
#
_entry.id   13cd51214850039c2e9c5f8a78085567
#
_cell.length_a   1.000
_cell.length_b   1.000
_cell.length_c   1.000
_cell.angle_alpha   90.00
_cell.angle_beta   90.00
_cell.angle_gamma   90.00
#
_symmetry.space_group_name_H-M   'P 1'
#
loop_
_entity.id
_entity.type
_entity.pdbx_description
1 polymer ?
#
loop_
_entity_poly.entity_id
_entity_poly.type
_entity_poly.pdbx_seq_one_letter_code
_entity_poly.pdbx_strand_id
1 'polypeptide(L)'
;SAPMWRRGKVFVDLDLNDARDLDQFHLLCSASDVLVCNWRTAALERKQLTYEHLQQRHPHLIFSHITGFGGEGPKSNYPGYEHVIAASTGRMQLFSGIVDRHGPVFSALQVGTHACAQSTAFGILAALLEREDHSGGRLVETSLLQGMLPYEMGSMIGSQFPEQFAEMFALAGNNEVPMPSLFYHPAQAGDGRWVQFGNLLPHLFDNFLLVTDLTDILIDPDFEPKQLLFLDQAKHEAFRERMLARIQEKPAAEWIDLCI
;
A
#
# COMPACT_ATOMS: atom_id res chain seq x y z
N SER A 1 -15.57 13.88 4.84
CA SER A 1 -14.76 12.80 5.49
C SER A 1 -14.49 13.08 6.98
N ALA A 2 -14.29 14.35 7.40
CA ALA A 2 -14.01 14.67 8.81
C ALA A 2 -15.06 14.14 9.82
N PRO A 3 -16.38 14.19 9.56
CA PRO A 3 -17.37 13.64 10.49
C PRO A 3 -17.23 12.13 10.71
N MET A 4 -16.84 11.39 9.68
CA MET A 4 -16.67 9.94 9.78
C MET A 4 -15.54 9.56 10.73
N TRP A 5 -14.40 10.25 10.65
CA TRP A 5 -13.23 10.00 11.52
C TRP A 5 -13.45 10.45 12.96
N ARG A 6 -14.42 11.34 13.19
CA ARG A 6 -14.77 11.87 14.53
C ARG A 6 -15.83 11.04 15.26
N ARG A 7 -16.53 10.16 14.54
CA ARG A 7 -17.62 9.38 15.12
C ARG A 7 -17.16 8.58 16.34
N GLY A 8 -17.92 8.66 17.43
CA GLY A 8 -17.65 7.93 18.67
C GLY A 8 -16.43 8.43 19.45
N LYS A 9 -15.90 9.64 19.18
CA LYS A 9 -14.74 10.19 19.85
C LYS A 9 -15.09 11.50 20.58
N VAL A 10 -14.49 11.69 21.74
CA VAL A 10 -14.45 12.97 22.46
C VAL A 10 -13.14 13.67 22.11
N PHE A 11 -13.22 14.97 21.81
CA PHE A 11 -12.04 15.78 21.47
C PHE A 11 -11.70 16.66 22.68
N VAL A 12 -10.43 16.64 23.04
CA VAL A 12 -9.86 17.45 24.11
C VAL A 12 -8.63 18.18 23.54
N ASP A 13 -8.59 19.48 23.66
CA ASP A 13 -7.43 20.28 23.27
C ASP A 13 -6.54 20.48 24.51
N LEU A 14 -5.29 20.05 24.42
CA LEU A 14 -4.28 20.14 25.48
C LEU A 14 -2.98 20.73 24.91
N ASP A 15 -2.44 21.74 25.56
CA ASP A 15 -1.06 22.18 25.33
C ASP A 15 -0.12 21.47 26.32
N LEU A 16 0.55 20.43 25.86
CA LEU A 16 1.49 19.66 26.68
C LEU A 16 2.77 20.46 27.06
N ASN A 17 2.85 21.77 26.78
CA ASN A 17 3.82 22.69 27.40
C ASN A 17 3.27 23.36 28.63
N ASP A 18 1.96 23.40 28.80
CA ASP A 18 1.31 23.87 30.03
C ASP A 18 1.24 22.75 31.06
N ALA A 19 1.62 23.06 32.30
CA ALA A 19 1.70 22.06 33.37
C ALA A 19 0.31 21.50 33.75
N ARG A 20 -0.76 22.32 33.67
CA ARG A 20 -2.12 21.89 33.99
C ARG A 20 -2.66 20.93 32.94
N ASP A 21 -2.39 21.23 31.66
CA ASP A 21 -2.80 20.40 30.54
C ASP A 21 -2.01 19.08 30.53
N LEU A 22 -0.75 19.10 30.93
CA LEU A 22 0.06 17.89 31.11
C LEU A 22 -0.48 17.02 32.25
N ASP A 23 -0.92 17.64 33.36
CA ASP A 23 -1.57 16.88 34.44
C ASP A 23 -2.92 16.29 33.99
N GLN A 24 -3.71 17.01 33.20
CA GLN A 24 -4.93 16.47 32.59
C GLN A 24 -4.63 15.30 31.65
N PHE A 25 -3.59 15.41 30.82
CA PHE A 25 -3.14 14.30 29.97
C PHE A 25 -2.82 13.05 30.83
N HIS A 26 -2.10 13.22 31.92
CA HIS A 26 -1.80 12.10 32.81
C HIS A 26 -3.02 11.53 33.53
N LEU A 27 -4.03 12.34 33.84
CA LEU A 27 -5.33 11.86 34.37
C LEU A 27 -6.06 11.01 33.33
N LEU A 28 -6.05 11.43 32.06
CA LEU A 28 -6.61 10.64 30.96
C LEU A 28 -5.86 9.30 30.79
N CYS A 29 -4.54 9.32 30.85
CA CYS A 29 -3.73 8.09 30.79
C CYS A 29 -4.05 7.13 31.94
N SER A 30 -4.27 7.65 33.16
CA SER A 30 -4.63 6.84 34.33
C SER A 30 -6.00 6.16 34.19
N ALA A 31 -6.91 6.75 33.45
CA ALA A 31 -8.27 6.25 33.22
C ALA A 31 -8.41 5.46 31.90
N SER A 32 -7.34 5.30 31.15
CA SER A 32 -7.33 4.65 29.83
C SER A 32 -6.59 3.32 29.88
N ASP A 33 -7.03 2.37 29.07
CA ASP A 33 -6.32 1.10 28.86
C ASP A 33 -5.20 1.23 27.85
N VAL A 34 -5.38 2.08 26.84
CA VAL A 34 -4.49 2.21 25.69
C VAL A 34 -4.26 3.68 25.34
N LEU A 35 -3.02 4.05 25.15
CA LEU A 35 -2.60 5.31 24.54
C LEU A 35 -2.03 5.05 23.15
N VAL A 36 -2.63 5.63 22.11
CA VAL A 36 -2.11 5.57 20.74
C VAL A 36 -1.45 6.91 20.39
N CYS A 37 -0.20 6.87 19.97
CA CYS A 37 0.58 8.05 19.65
C CYS A 37 1.30 7.91 18.30
N ASN A 38 1.28 8.96 17.49
CA ASN A 38 2.02 9.04 16.23
C ASN A 38 3.07 10.16 16.21
N TRP A 39 3.49 10.62 17.37
CA TRP A 39 4.57 11.60 17.46
C TRP A 39 5.92 10.93 17.19
N ARG A 40 6.86 11.71 16.63
CA ARG A 40 8.23 11.24 16.44
C ARG A 40 8.89 10.98 17.81
N THR A 41 9.73 9.97 17.88
CA THR A 41 10.47 9.59 19.11
C THR A 41 11.15 10.77 19.77
N ALA A 42 11.86 11.59 19.00
CA ALA A 42 12.51 12.80 19.52
C ALA A 42 11.55 13.84 20.16
N ALA A 43 10.27 13.86 19.74
CA ALA A 43 9.28 14.71 20.38
C ALA A 43 8.79 14.13 21.70
N LEU A 44 8.64 12.83 21.77
CA LEU A 44 8.30 12.11 23.01
C LEU A 44 9.42 12.21 24.04
N GLU A 45 10.67 12.07 23.63
CA GLU A 45 11.83 12.25 24.49
C GLU A 45 11.89 13.63 25.13
N ARG A 46 11.75 14.69 24.32
CA ARG A 46 11.73 16.08 24.82
C ARG A 46 10.62 16.36 25.82
N LYS A 47 9.50 15.62 25.72
CA LYS A 47 8.34 15.76 26.61
C LYS A 47 8.35 14.77 27.76
N GLN A 48 9.32 13.87 27.83
CA GLN A 48 9.35 12.77 28.79
C GLN A 48 8.06 11.91 28.73
N LEU A 49 7.58 11.64 27.52
CA LEU A 49 6.39 10.86 27.23
C LEU A 49 6.69 9.59 26.43
N THR A 50 7.95 9.09 26.49
CA THR A 50 8.30 7.78 25.94
C THR A 50 7.61 6.66 26.72
N TYR A 51 7.63 5.44 26.20
CA TYR A 51 7.07 4.29 26.90
C TYR A 51 7.65 4.12 28.30
N GLU A 52 8.97 4.26 28.47
CA GLU A 52 9.67 4.11 29.75
C GLU A 52 9.18 5.13 30.78
N HIS A 53 8.99 6.39 30.38
CA HIS A 53 8.48 7.44 31.27
C HIS A 53 7.01 7.19 31.63
N LEU A 54 6.19 6.80 30.64
CA LEU A 54 4.78 6.54 30.86
C LEU A 54 4.55 5.29 31.70
N GLN A 55 5.33 4.23 31.51
CA GLN A 55 5.24 3.00 32.29
C GLN A 55 5.52 3.21 33.77
N GLN A 56 6.47 4.09 34.11
CA GLN A 56 6.76 4.42 35.51
C GLN A 56 5.56 5.06 36.23
N ARG A 57 4.80 5.89 35.52
CA ARG A 57 3.64 6.62 36.07
C ARG A 57 2.34 5.86 35.87
N HIS A 58 2.22 5.11 34.77
CA HIS A 58 1.02 4.39 34.36
C HIS A 58 1.36 2.93 33.98
N PRO A 59 1.73 2.07 34.94
CA PRO A 59 2.25 0.73 34.67
C PRO A 59 1.25 -0.22 33.98
N HIS A 60 -0.04 0.11 34.00
CA HIS A 60 -1.10 -0.66 33.36
C HIS A 60 -1.32 -0.29 31.89
N LEU A 61 -0.80 0.88 31.47
CA LEU A 61 -1.13 1.47 30.17
C LEU A 61 -0.43 0.74 29.02
N ILE A 62 -1.19 0.31 28.04
CA ILE A 62 -0.66 -0.15 26.77
C ILE A 62 -0.33 1.08 25.93
N PHE A 63 0.96 1.28 25.61
CA PHE A 63 1.39 2.39 24.79
C PHE A 63 1.63 1.91 23.36
N SER A 64 0.79 2.39 22.44
CA SER A 64 0.93 2.11 21.01
C SER A 64 1.60 3.28 20.30
N HIS A 65 2.81 3.05 19.81
CA HIS A 65 3.61 4.05 19.10
C HIS A 65 3.65 3.75 17.60
N ILE A 66 3.14 4.69 16.81
CA ILE A 66 3.09 4.60 15.34
C ILE A 66 4.10 5.56 14.76
N THR A 67 5.07 5.03 14.02
CA THR A 67 6.13 5.83 13.38
C THR A 67 6.06 5.73 11.84
N GLY A 68 6.86 6.52 11.15
CA GLY A 68 7.01 6.38 9.69
C GLY A 68 7.87 5.18 9.31
N PHE A 69 9.04 5.07 9.92
CA PHE A 69 10.11 4.15 9.52
C PHE A 69 10.56 3.17 10.64
N GLY A 70 9.90 3.17 11.77
CA GLY A 70 10.32 2.48 13.00
C GLY A 70 10.93 3.45 14.01
N GLY A 71 11.01 3.03 15.28
CA GLY A 71 11.60 3.81 16.38
C GLY A 71 13.12 3.90 16.29
N GLU A 72 13.77 2.96 15.61
CA GLU A 72 15.21 2.84 15.49
C GLU A 72 15.68 2.91 14.03
N GLY A 73 17.00 3.08 13.85
CA GLY A 73 17.63 3.09 12.55
C GLY A 73 17.79 4.48 11.92
N PRO A 74 18.45 4.56 10.76
CA PRO A 74 18.88 5.84 10.15
C PRO A 74 17.74 6.75 9.71
N LYS A 75 16.54 6.19 9.53
CA LYS A 75 15.34 6.92 9.08
C LYS A 75 14.31 7.15 10.21
N SER A 76 14.59 6.76 11.46
CA SER A 76 13.64 6.85 12.58
C SER A 76 13.06 8.25 12.79
N ASN A 77 13.85 9.29 12.51
CA ASN A 77 13.43 10.69 12.63
C ASN A 77 12.86 11.30 11.35
N TYR A 78 12.72 10.52 10.27
CA TYR A 78 12.13 11.02 9.03
C TYR A 78 10.61 11.17 9.18
N PRO A 79 10.00 12.13 8.47
CA PRO A 79 8.55 12.30 8.52
C PRO A 79 7.84 11.09 7.89
N GLY A 80 6.90 10.51 8.64
CA GLY A 80 6.12 9.34 8.25
C GLY A 80 4.89 9.70 7.42
N TYR A 81 5.09 10.27 6.23
CA TYR A 81 3.99 10.51 5.30
C TYR A 81 3.86 9.35 4.32
N GLU A 82 2.63 8.97 3.98
CA GLU A 82 2.32 7.88 3.06
C GLU A 82 3.15 7.95 1.76
N HIS A 83 3.23 9.13 1.14
CA HIS A 83 3.97 9.35 -0.10
C HIS A 83 5.48 9.10 0.05
N VAL A 84 6.05 9.48 1.18
CA VAL A 84 7.49 9.29 1.48
C VAL A 84 7.78 7.81 1.66
N ILE A 85 6.89 7.08 2.34
CA ILE A 85 6.99 5.63 2.51
C ILE A 85 6.83 4.92 1.17
N ALA A 86 5.79 5.26 0.39
CA ALA A 86 5.54 4.66 -0.92
C ALA A 86 6.72 4.87 -1.90
N ALA A 87 7.33 6.06 -1.87
CA ALA A 87 8.55 6.33 -2.64
C ALA A 87 9.74 5.49 -2.15
N SER A 88 9.90 5.36 -0.81
CA SER A 88 11.02 4.64 -0.20
C SER A 88 10.98 3.13 -0.43
N THR A 89 9.78 2.56 -0.64
CA THR A 89 9.58 1.12 -0.91
C THR A 89 9.60 0.77 -2.39
N GLY A 90 9.68 1.76 -3.28
CA GLY A 90 9.57 1.54 -4.72
C GLY A 90 8.13 1.40 -5.25
N ARG A 91 7.12 1.42 -4.37
CA ARG A 91 5.71 1.24 -4.75
C ARG A 91 5.25 2.20 -5.86
N MET A 92 5.71 3.44 -5.83
CA MET A 92 5.35 4.43 -6.85
C MET A 92 5.85 4.04 -8.24
N GLN A 93 6.92 3.25 -8.32
CA GLN A 93 7.48 2.75 -9.57
C GLN A 93 6.71 1.54 -10.11
N LEU A 94 6.17 0.69 -9.23
CA LEU A 94 5.40 -0.48 -9.63
C LEU A 94 4.11 -0.15 -10.37
N PHE A 95 3.56 1.04 -10.15
CA PHE A 95 2.36 1.52 -10.84
C PHE A 95 2.66 2.41 -12.05
N SER A 96 3.93 2.65 -12.37
CA SER A 96 4.29 3.32 -13.62
C SER A 96 3.84 2.45 -14.81
N GLY A 97 3.32 3.08 -15.86
CA GLY A 97 2.74 2.37 -17.01
C GLY A 97 1.26 1.97 -16.88
N ILE A 98 0.65 2.03 -15.69
CA ILE A 98 -0.81 1.83 -15.55
C ILE A 98 -1.59 3.06 -16.01
N VAL A 99 -0.97 4.22 -15.96
CA VAL A 99 -1.53 5.48 -16.45
C VAL A 99 -0.66 6.01 -17.58
N ASP A 100 -1.28 6.71 -18.52
CA ASP A 100 -0.60 7.35 -19.64
C ASP A 100 0.18 8.60 -19.18
N ARG A 101 1.21 8.33 -18.37
CA ARG A 101 2.07 9.35 -17.77
C ARG A 101 3.43 8.77 -17.44
N HIS A 102 4.48 9.48 -17.82
CA HIS A 102 5.86 9.13 -17.45
C HIS A 102 6.13 9.33 -15.95
N GLY A 103 6.91 8.44 -15.38
CA GLY A 103 7.45 8.52 -14.03
C GLY A 103 6.60 7.85 -12.95
N PRO A 104 7.02 8.02 -11.68
CA PRO A 104 6.38 7.40 -10.55
C PRO A 104 4.90 7.81 -10.39
N VAL A 105 4.05 6.87 -10.02
CA VAL A 105 2.62 7.09 -9.81
C VAL A 105 2.25 6.88 -8.34
N PHE A 106 1.55 7.85 -7.77
CA PHE A 106 1.01 7.74 -6.43
C PHE A 106 -0.43 7.24 -6.47
N SER A 107 -0.68 6.14 -5.76
CA SER A 107 -2.03 5.61 -5.57
C SER A 107 -2.83 6.50 -4.62
N ALA A 108 -4.08 6.79 -4.96
CA ALA A 108 -5.01 7.50 -4.07
C ALA A 108 -5.29 6.73 -2.77
N LEU A 109 -5.12 5.40 -2.78
CA LEU A 109 -5.26 4.56 -1.60
C LEU A 109 -3.98 4.62 -0.76
N GLN A 110 -4.12 5.02 0.50
CA GLN A 110 -3.04 5.09 1.48
C GLN A 110 -2.76 3.71 2.09
N VAL A 111 -2.09 2.85 1.34
CA VAL A 111 -1.89 1.43 1.69
C VAL A 111 -1.10 1.26 2.97
N GLY A 112 0.04 1.96 3.11
CA GLY A 112 0.88 1.89 4.31
C GLY A 112 0.15 2.36 5.56
N THR A 113 -0.60 3.47 5.46
CA THR A 113 -1.40 4.00 6.57
C THR A 113 -2.49 3.03 6.99
N HIS A 114 -3.26 2.47 6.05
CA HIS A 114 -4.33 1.51 6.38
C HIS A 114 -3.79 0.21 6.95
N ALA A 115 -2.75 -0.34 6.35
CA ALA A 115 -2.14 -1.58 6.83
C ALA A 115 -1.48 -1.40 8.22
N CYS A 116 -0.79 -0.28 8.43
CA CYS A 116 -0.23 0.06 9.73
C CYS A 116 -1.32 0.20 10.80
N ALA A 117 -2.44 0.87 10.49
CA ALA A 117 -3.55 1.01 11.41
C ALA A 117 -4.15 -0.35 11.82
N GLN A 118 -4.29 -1.28 10.87
CA GLN A 118 -4.76 -2.64 11.16
C GLN A 118 -3.75 -3.41 12.01
N SER A 119 -2.47 -3.39 11.65
CA SER A 119 -1.41 -4.05 12.45
C SER A 119 -1.35 -3.48 13.87
N THR A 120 -1.52 -2.16 14.02
CA THR A 120 -1.62 -1.50 15.30
C THR A 120 -2.81 -2.02 16.12
N ALA A 121 -3.98 -2.12 15.51
CA ALA A 121 -5.18 -2.64 16.17
C ALA A 121 -4.98 -4.10 16.63
N PHE A 122 -4.39 -4.96 15.79
CA PHE A 122 -4.06 -6.32 16.17
C PHE A 122 -3.06 -6.39 17.34
N GLY A 123 -2.00 -5.57 17.30
CA GLY A 123 -1.02 -5.50 18.39
C GLY A 123 -1.64 -5.04 19.70
N ILE A 124 -2.53 -4.04 19.67
CA ILE A 124 -3.27 -3.56 20.83
C ILE A 124 -4.19 -4.65 21.40
N LEU A 125 -4.94 -5.35 20.55
CA LEU A 125 -5.82 -6.43 20.98
C LEU A 125 -5.03 -7.59 21.59
N ALA A 126 -3.90 -7.95 21.02
CA ALA A 126 -3.00 -8.97 21.59
C ALA A 126 -2.46 -8.56 22.96
N ALA A 127 -2.05 -7.30 23.11
CA ALA A 127 -1.56 -6.78 24.40
C ALA A 127 -2.69 -6.69 25.46
N LEU A 128 -3.93 -6.37 25.05
CA LEU A 128 -5.08 -6.39 25.96
C LEU A 128 -5.41 -7.81 26.41
N LEU A 129 -5.34 -8.78 25.53
CA LEU A 129 -5.57 -10.20 25.86
C LEU A 129 -4.48 -10.72 26.80
N GLU A 130 -3.21 -10.44 26.51
CA GLU A 130 -2.08 -10.83 27.36
C GLU A 130 -2.22 -10.24 28.79
N ARG A 131 -2.76 -9.02 28.90
CA ARG A 131 -2.94 -8.35 30.19
C ARG A 131 -3.92 -9.07 31.12
N GLU A 132 -4.82 -9.90 30.60
CA GLU A 132 -5.69 -10.74 31.43
C GLU A 132 -4.92 -11.77 32.25
N ASP A 133 -3.81 -12.28 31.69
CA ASP A 133 -2.96 -13.27 32.37
C ASP A 133 -1.76 -12.62 33.11
N HIS A 134 -1.30 -11.46 32.63
CA HIS A 134 -0.11 -10.78 33.13
C HIS A 134 -0.40 -9.29 33.38
N SER A 135 -0.46 -8.90 34.64
CA SER A 135 -0.65 -7.49 35.01
C SER A 135 0.48 -6.60 34.47
N GLY A 136 0.15 -5.57 33.73
CA GLY A 136 1.08 -4.55 33.24
C GLY A 136 0.82 -4.10 31.82
N GLY A 137 1.26 -2.88 31.53
CA GLY A 137 1.22 -2.33 30.18
C GLY A 137 2.28 -2.93 29.27
N ARG A 138 2.11 -2.66 27.97
CA ARG A 138 3.05 -3.11 26.92
C ARG A 138 3.31 -1.99 25.94
N LEU A 139 4.49 -2.01 25.33
CA LEU A 139 4.76 -1.24 24.12
C LEU A 139 4.28 -2.02 22.90
N VAL A 140 3.43 -1.39 22.10
CA VAL A 140 3.04 -1.87 20.78
C VAL A 140 3.61 -0.90 19.76
N GLU A 141 4.70 -1.28 19.10
CA GLU A 141 5.35 -0.45 18.10
C GLU A 141 5.01 -0.91 16.70
N THR A 142 4.59 0.03 15.85
CA THR A 142 4.28 -0.20 14.44
C THR A 142 4.80 0.96 13.59
N SER A 143 4.97 0.71 12.30
CA SER A 143 5.36 1.77 11.38
C SER A 143 4.65 1.65 10.03
N LEU A 144 4.53 2.79 9.34
CA LEU A 144 3.97 2.80 7.99
C LEU A 144 4.81 1.95 7.04
N LEU A 145 6.14 1.96 7.21
CA LEU A 145 7.05 1.11 6.43
C LEU A 145 6.73 -0.36 6.62
N GLN A 146 6.60 -0.84 7.87
CA GLN A 146 6.23 -2.22 8.16
C GLN A 146 4.86 -2.58 7.58
N GLY A 147 3.90 -1.65 7.66
CA GLY A 147 2.58 -1.84 7.04
C GLY A 147 2.64 -1.96 5.52
N MET A 148 3.57 -1.27 4.86
CA MET A 148 3.73 -1.30 3.40
C MET A 148 4.44 -2.58 2.92
N LEU A 149 5.40 -3.10 3.67
CA LEU A 149 6.28 -4.20 3.26
C LEU A 149 5.56 -5.45 2.73
N PRO A 150 4.47 -5.95 3.35
CA PRO A 150 3.76 -7.11 2.81
C PRO A 150 3.22 -6.94 1.39
N TYR A 151 2.94 -5.71 0.99
CA TYR A 151 2.45 -5.38 -0.36
C TYR A 151 3.58 -5.21 -1.39
N GLU A 152 4.83 -5.11 -0.92
CA GLU A 152 6.03 -4.95 -1.73
C GLU A 152 6.94 -6.18 -1.66
N MET A 153 6.44 -7.30 -1.17
CA MET A 153 7.23 -8.53 -0.95
C MET A 153 7.88 -9.03 -2.24
N GLY A 154 7.18 -8.96 -3.38
CA GLY A 154 7.72 -9.34 -4.68
C GLY A 154 8.97 -8.53 -5.05
N SER A 155 8.90 -7.21 -4.91
CA SER A 155 10.03 -6.30 -5.17
C SER A 155 11.17 -6.52 -4.18
N MET A 156 10.86 -6.78 -2.91
CA MET A 156 11.86 -7.07 -1.88
C MET A 156 12.61 -8.37 -2.15
N ILE A 157 11.89 -9.44 -2.49
CA ILE A 157 12.50 -10.73 -2.83
C ILE A 157 13.33 -10.56 -4.12
N GLY A 158 12.76 -9.94 -5.14
CA GLY A 158 13.43 -9.69 -6.40
C GLY A 158 14.73 -8.91 -6.22
N SER A 159 14.78 -7.90 -5.35
CA SER A 159 15.98 -7.12 -5.06
C SER A 159 17.12 -7.93 -4.42
N GLN A 160 16.79 -9.03 -3.75
CA GLN A 160 17.78 -9.93 -3.16
C GLN A 160 18.36 -10.93 -4.18
N PHE A 161 17.65 -11.15 -5.28
CA PHE A 161 18.04 -12.08 -6.35
C PHE A 161 17.98 -11.39 -7.72
N PRO A 162 18.76 -10.29 -7.93
CA PRO A 162 18.63 -9.44 -9.10
C PRO A 162 18.91 -10.18 -10.43
N GLU A 163 19.76 -11.22 -10.42
CA GLU A 163 20.04 -12.02 -11.62
C GLU A 163 18.83 -12.86 -12.07
N GLN A 164 18.04 -13.36 -11.11
CA GLN A 164 16.85 -14.17 -11.39
C GLN A 164 15.65 -13.30 -11.81
N PHE A 165 15.65 -12.05 -11.41
CA PHE A 165 14.59 -11.08 -11.69
C PHE A 165 15.10 -9.89 -12.52
N ALA A 166 16.14 -10.13 -13.33
CA ALA A 166 16.83 -9.09 -14.10
C ALA A 166 15.88 -8.26 -14.98
N GLU A 167 14.90 -8.91 -15.60
CA GLU A 167 13.90 -8.23 -16.43
C GLU A 167 13.02 -7.26 -15.65
N MET A 168 12.60 -7.64 -14.44
CA MET A 168 11.82 -6.78 -13.56
C MET A 168 12.62 -5.54 -13.13
N PHE A 169 13.93 -5.69 -12.89
CA PHE A 169 14.80 -4.58 -12.46
C PHE A 169 15.35 -3.77 -13.62
N ALA A 170 15.52 -4.36 -14.81
CA ALA A 170 15.92 -3.63 -16.01
C ALA A 170 14.88 -2.54 -16.35
N LEU A 171 13.60 -2.85 -16.22
CA LEU A 171 12.51 -1.89 -16.42
C LEU A 171 12.55 -0.74 -15.40
N ALA A 172 12.90 -1.05 -14.14
CA ALA A 172 13.02 -0.04 -13.08
C ALA A 172 14.28 0.84 -13.20
N GLY A 173 15.37 0.31 -13.82
CA GLY A 173 16.67 1.00 -13.91
C GLY A 173 16.83 1.97 -15.07
N ASN A 174 16.08 1.81 -16.15
CA ASN A 174 16.28 2.55 -17.40
C ASN A 174 15.45 3.83 -17.53
N ASN A 175 14.69 4.25 -16.52
CA ASN A 175 13.70 5.34 -16.60
C ASN A 175 12.68 5.17 -17.76
N GLU A 176 12.64 3.99 -18.38
CA GLU A 176 11.62 3.67 -19.35
C GLU A 176 10.30 3.42 -18.63
N VAL A 177 9.25 3.93 -19.19
CA VAL A 177 7.90 3.66 -18.66
C VAL A 177 7.62 2.18 -18.89
N PRO A 178 7.34 1.37 -17.86
CA PRO A 178 6.95 -0.01 -18.06
C PRO A 178 5.77 -0.04 -19.02
N MET A 179 5.81 -0.91 -20.01
CA MET A 179 4.68 -1.10 -20.91
C MET A 179 3.46 -1.56 -20.09
N PRO A 180 2.27 -1.00 -20.35
CA PRO A 180 1.06 -1.44 -19.66
C PRO A 180 0.84 -2.94 -19.85
N SER A 181 0.48 -3.63 -18.79
CA SER A 181 0.16 -5.06 -18.88
C SER A 181 -1.03 -5.32 -19.81
N LEU A 182 -0.88 -6.19 -20.79
CA LEU A 182 -1.98 -6.58 -21.68
C LEU A 182 -2.98 -7.52 -21.02
N PHE A 183 -2.58 -8.21 -19.97
CA PHE A 183 -3.38 -9.22 -19.28
C PHE A 183 -4.03 -8.72 -17.99
N TYR A 184 -3.62 -7.57 -17.49
CA TYR A 184 -4.21 -6.94 -16.30
C TYR A 184 -4.44 -5.45 -16.54
N HIS A 185 -5.53 -5.14 -17.22
CA HIS A 185 -5.79 -3.81 -17.74
C HIS A 185 -7.27 -3.41 -17.57
N PRO A 186 -7.59 -2.19 -17.13
CA PRO A 186 -8.94 -1.65 -17.21
C PRO A 186 -9.22 -1.17 -18.63
N ALA A 187 -10.43 -1.44 -19.13
CA ALA A 187 -10.88 -0.93 -20.41
C ALA A 187 -12.33 -0.44 -20.31
N GLN A 188 -12.67 0.60 -21.08
CA GLN A 188 -14.03 1.10 -21.15
C GLN A 188 -14.80 0.36 -22.24
N ALA A 189 -15.94 -0.22 -21.89
CA ALA A 189 -16.85 -0.89 -22.81
C ALA A 189 -17.74 0.12 -23.57
N GLY A 190 -18.43 -0.34 -24.61
CA GLY A 190 -19.24 0.50 -25.47
C GLY A 190 -20.41 1.23 -24.79
N ASP A 191 -20.85 0.75 -23.63
CA ASP A 191 -21.88 1.41 -22.81
C ASP A 191 -21.28 2.41 -21.78
N GLY A 192 -19.98 2.67 -21.85
CA GLY A 192 -19.26 3.59 -20.96
C GLY A 192 -18.89 3.01 -19.59
N ARG A 193 -19.26 1.77 -19.29
CA ARG A 193 -18.83 1.06 -18.08
C ARG A 193 -17.41 0.57 -18.23
N TRP A 194 -16.73 0.39 -17.09
CA TRP A 194 -15.38 -0.16 -17.06
C TRP A 194 -15.40 -1.65 -16.78
N VAL A 195 -14.58 -2.39 -17.52
CA VAL A 195 -14.24 -3.79 -17.26
C VAL A 195 -12.77 -3.90 -16.91
N GLN A 196 -12.44 -4.78 -15.98
CA GLN A 196 -11.07 -5.07 -15.58
C GLN A 196 -10.71 -6.46 -16.07
N PHE A 197 -9.67 -6.57 -16.90
CA PHE A 197 -9.11 -7.86 -17.27
C PHE A 197 -8.23 -8.42 -16.15
N GLY A 198 -8.32 -9.72 -15.95
CA GLY A 198 -7.51 -10.46 -14.99
C GLY A 198 -6.95 -11.74 -15.62
N ASN A 199 -6.45 -11.66 -16.84
CA ASN A 199 -5.96 -12.78 -17.66
C ASN A 199 -4.54 -13.20 -17.25
N LEU A 200 -4.29 -13.39 -15.95
CA LEU A 200 -2.96 -13.63 -15.38
C LEU A 200 -2.36 -15.00 -15.72
N LEU A 201 -3.16 -15.92 -16.24
CA LEU A 201 -2.72 -17.25 -16.65
C LEU A 201 -2.78 -17.36 -18.17
N PRO A 202 -1.82 -18.05 -18.82
CA PRO A 202 -1.78 -18.16 -20.28
C PRO A 202 -3.11 -18.62 -20.91
N HIS A 203 -3.74 -19.64 -20.35
CA HIS A 203 -5.03 -20.14 -20.87
C HIS A 203 -6.18 -19.12 -20.76
N LEU A 204 -6.16 -18.23 -19.76
CA LEU A 204 -7.15 -17.16 -19.63
C LEU A 204 -6.92 -16.08 -20.69
N PHE A 205 -5.65 -15.80 -20.98
CA PHE A 205 -5.30 -14.85 -22.05
C PHE A 205 -5.64 -15.42 -23.43
N ASP A 206 -5.37 -16.71 -23.67
CA ASP A 206 -5.75 -17.39 -24.91
C ASP A 206 -7.27 -17.35 -25.12
N ASN A 207 -8.07 -17.63 -24.08
CA ASN A 207 -9.51 -17.51 -24.12
C ASN A 207 -9.97 -16.08 -24.40
N PHE A 208 -9.32 -15.11 -23.76
CA PHE A 208 -9.58 -13.69 -24.03
C PHE A 208 -9.33 -13.33 -25.49
N LEU A 209 -8.21 -13.78 -26.08
CA LEU A 209 -7.91 -13.56 -27.50
C LEU A 209 -8.97 -14.19 -28.41
N LEU A 210 -9.44 -15.40 -28.09
CA LEU A 210 -10.50 -16.07 -28.83
C LEU A 210 -11.82 -15.30 -28.78
N VAL A 211 -12.24 -14.87 -27.59
CA VAL A 211 -13.51 -14.15 -27.39
C VAL A 211 -13.48 -12.77 -28.03
N THR A 212 -12.32 -12.13 -28.04
CA THR A 212 -12.14 -10.80 -28.64
C THR A 212 -11.75 -10.83 -30.12
N ASP A 213 -11.56 -12.01 -30.71
CA ASP A 213 -11.07 -12.17 -32.10
C ASP A 213 -9.74 -11.46 -32.35
N LEU A 214 -8.79 -11.62 -31.41
CA LEU A 214 -7.45 -11.05 -31.46
C LEU A 214 -6.35 -12.11 -31.49
N THR A 215 -6.66 -13.32 -31.96
CA THR A 215 -5.73 -14.46 -31.97
C THR A 215 -4.58 -14.32 -32.97
N ASP A 216 -4.68 -13.37 -33.89
CA ASP A 216 -3.63 -13.10 -34.87
C ASP A 216 -2.29 -12.72 -34.27
N ILE A 217 -2.25 -12.22 -33.03
CA ILE A 217 -0.99 -11.90 -32.34
C ILE A 217 -0.15 -13.15 -32.02
N LEU A 218 -0.79 -14.30 -31.87
CA LEU A 218 -0.07 -15.55 -31.52
C LEU A 218 0.90 -16.02 -32.61
N ILE A 219 0.76 -15.52 -33.84
CA ILE A 219 1.67 -15.81 -34.93
C ILE A 219 2.65 -14.67 -35.24
N ASP A 220 2.57 -13.55 -34.50
CA ASP A 220 3.53 -12.45 -34.66
C ASP A 220 4.86 -12.86 -34.02
N PRO A 221 5.99 -12.81 -34.77
CA PRO A 221 7.29 -13.24 -34.28
C PRO A 221 7.85 -12.38 -33.12
N ASP A 222 7.32 -11.17 -32.94
CA ASP A 222 7.72 -10.27 -31.86
C ASP A 222 6.85 -10.42 -30.60
N PHE A 223 5.83 -11.26 -30.64
CA PHE A 223 5.02 -11.57 -29.46
C PHE A 223 5.67 -12.68 -28.62
N GLU A 224 5.93 -12.41 -27.35
CA GLU A 224 6.48 -13.38 -26.40
C GLU A 224 5.35 -13.99 -25.54
N PRO A 225 4.87 -15.21 -25.86
CA PRO A 225 3.69 -15.81 -25.21
C PRO A 225 3.88 -16.08 -23.71
N LYS A 226 5.12 -16.33 -23.25
CA LYS A 226 5.39 -16.60 -21.83
C LYS A 226 5.27 -15.37 -20.96
N GLN A 227 5.59 -14.22 -21.53
CA GLN A 227 5.54 -12.92 -20.84
C GLN A 227 4.27 -12.13 -21.18
N LEU A 228 3.48 -12.60 -22.14
CA LEU A 228 2.25 -11.97 -22.63
C LEU A 228 2.50 -10.52 -23.07
N LEU A 229 3.58 -10.26 -23.77
CA LEU A 229 3.96 -8.95 -24.26
C LEU A 229 4.62 -9.01 -25.64
N PHE A 230 4.63 -7.88 -26.32
CA PHE A 230 5.49 -7.70 -27.50
C PHE A 230 6.87 -7.20 -27.09
N LEU A 231 7.91 -7.68 -27.72
CA LEU A 231 9.29 -7.21 -27.51
C LEU A 231 9.50 -5.81 -28.12
N ASP A 232 8.76 -5.49 -29.17
CA ASP A 232 8.72 -4.15 -29.77
C ASP A 232 7.66 -3.28 -29.10
N GLN A 233 8.06 -2.14 -28.56
CA GLN A 233 7.18 -1.23 -27.84
C GLN A 233 6.07 -0.64 -28.71
N ALA A 234 6.36 -0.34 -29.98
CA ALA A 234 5.34 0.21 -30.89
C ALA A 234 4.27 -0.83 -31.23
N LYS A 235 4.67 -2.10 -31.40
CA LYS A 235 3.72 -3.20 -31.59
C LYS A 235 2.88 -3.46 -30.35
N HIS A 236 3.50 -3.38 -29.17
CA HIS A 236 2.78 -3.52 -27.91
C HIS A 236 1.69 -2.46 -27.75
N GLU A 237 2.01 -1.21 -28.02
CA GLU A 237 1.03 -0.12 -27.93
C GLU A 237 -0.05 -0.24 -29.02
N ALA A 238 0.32 -0.58 -30.23
CA ALA A 238 -0.66 -0.81 -31.31
C ALA A 238 -1.63 -1.95 -30.98
N PHE A 239 -1.14 -3.02 -30.36
CA PHE A 239 -2.03 -4.10 -29.91
C PHE A 239 -2.92 -3.67 -28.76
N ARG A 240 -2.37 -2.92 -27.80
CA ARG A 240 -3.14 -2.34 -26.68
C ARG A 240 -4.28 -1.47 -27.21
N GLU A 241 -4.02 -0.60 -28.16
CA GLU A 241 -5.06 0.21 -28.81
C GLU A 241 -6.13 -0.63 -29.51
N ARG A 242 -5.72 -1.68 -30.24
CA ARG A 242 -6.67 -2.64 -30.86
C ARG A 242 -7.54 -3.32 -29.81
N MET A 243 -6.95 -3.78 -28.71
CA MET A 243 -7.65 -4.42 -27.60
C MET A 243 -8.69 -3.46 -26.99
N LEU A 244 -8.30 -2.22 -26.72
CA LEU A 244 -9.21 -1.21 -26.17
C LEU A 244 -10.36 -0.88 -27.14
N ALA A 245 -10.05 -0.74 -28.44
CA ALA A 245 -11.06 -0.49 -29.46
C ALA A 245 -12.06 -1.67 -29.57
N ARG A 246 -11.58 -2.91 -29.50
CA ARG A 246 -12.42 -4.11 -29.53
C ARG A 246 -13.39 -4.16 -28.34
N ILE A 247 -12.94 -3.77 -27.17
CA ILE A 247 -13.79 -3.79 -25.96
C ILE A 247 -14.90 -2.72 -26.05
N GLN A 248 -14.70 -1.65 -26.78
CA GLN A 248 -15.73 -0.63 -27.02
C GLN A 248 -16.86 -1.09 -27.95
N GLU A 249 -16.70 -2.20 -28.67
CA GLU A 249 -17.72 -2.69 -29.59
C GLU A 249 -18.98 -3.27 -28.92
N LYS A 250 -18.86 -3.67 -27.63
CA LYS A 250 -19.94 -4.31 -26.88
C LYS A 250 -20.13 -3.66 -25.51
N PRO A 251 -21.34 -3.75 -24.92
CA PRO A 251 -21.58 -3.34 -23.55
C PRO A 251 -20.84 -4.26 -22.55
N ALA A 252 -20.52 -3.73 -21.37
CA ALA A 252 -19.78 -4.46 -20.34
C ALA A 252 -20.43 -5.77 -19.93
N ALA A 253 -21.77 -5.83 -19.84
CA ALA A 253 -22.50 -7.04 -19.49
C ALA A 253 -22.27 -8.18 -20.50
N GLU A 254 -22.27 -7.86 -21.81
CA GLU A 254 -22.03 -8.85 -22.87
C GLU A 254 -20.61 -9.41 -22.81
N TRP A 255 -19.59 -8.57 -22.50
CA TRP A 255 -18.23 -9.05 -22.31
C TRP A 255 -18.09 -9.98 -21.12
N ILE A 256 -18.76 -9.65 -19.99
CA ILE A 256 -18.77 -10.52 -18.81
C ILE A 256 -19.39 -11.88 -19.14
N ASP A 257 -20.54 -11.90 -19.83
CA ASP A 257 -21.23 -13.17 -20.21
C ASP A 257 -20.38 -14.02 -21.16
N LEU A 258 -19.57 -13.39 -22.02
CA LEU A 258 -18.68 -14.10 -22.95
C LEU A 258 -17.42 -14.67 -22.28
N CYS A 259 -16.99 -14.09 -21.14
CA CYS A 259 -15.74 -14.46 -20.46
C CYS A 259 -15.95 -15.40 -19.26
N ILE A 260 -17.19 -15.70 -18.88
CA ILE A 260 -17.54 -16.65 -17.80
C ILE A 260 -17.91 -18.00 -18.39
#